data_87186812762b358c03d5b598d1840ae2
#
_entry.id   87186812762b358c03d5b598d1840ae2
#
_cell.length_a   1.000
_cell.length_b   1.000
_cell.length_c   1.000
_cell.angle_alpha   90.00
_cell.angle_beta   90.00
_cell.angle_gamma   90.00
#
_symmetry.space_group_name_H-M   'P 1'
#
loop_
_entity.id
_entity.type
_entity.pdbx_description
1 polymer ?
#
loop_
_entity_poly.entity_id
_entity_poly.type
_entity_poly.pdbx_seq_one_letter_code
_entity_poly.pdbx_strand_id
1 'polypeptide(L)'
;MNIILLGPPGAGKGTQAQRLVEHHGMRQLSTGDMLRGAVAARTPIGIKAKEIMDRGELVSDEIVSALIDAELSAMGEDVGAIFDGYPRTAQQAEQLDGILGKHGRRLDKVIELEVDEDELVRRIVGRFSCAKCGEGYHDEFKQPRAAGTCDRC
;
A
#
# COMPACT_ATOMS: atom_id res chain seq x y z
N MET A 1 6.00 -15.71 -4.84
CA MET A 1 5.25 -15.03 -5.93
C MET A 1 5.15 -13.55 -5.60
N ASN A 2 5.44 -12.66 -6.57
CA ASN A 2 5.40 -11.22 -6.39
C ASN A 2 4.42 -10.63 -7.41
N ILE A 3 3.47 -9.82 -6.94
CA ILE A 3 2.40 -9.27 -7.79
C ILE A 3 2.23 -7.76 -7.56
N ILE A 4 1.81 -7.06 -8.59
CA ILE A 4 1.37 -5.67 -8.51
C ILE A 4 -0.16 -5.62 -8.62
N LEU A 5 -0.80 -4.84 -7.76
CA LEU A 5 -2.21 -4.49 -7.88
C LEU A 5 -2.33 -3.06 -8.40
N LEU A 6 -2.89 -2.90 -9.59
CA LEU A 6 -3.21 -1.63 -10.20
C LEU A 6 -4.71 -1.33 -10.09
N GLY A 7 -5.04 -0.08 -10.26
CA GLY A 7 -6.42 0.41 -10.29
C GLY A 7 -6.58 1.72 -9.51
N PRO A 8 -7.68 2.44 -9.72
CA PRO A 8 -7.92 3.72 -9.07
C PRO A 8 -8.14 3.60 -7.55
N PRO A 9 -8.04 4.71 -6.80
CA PRO A 9 -8.50 4.73 -5.41
C PRO A 9 -9.95 4.25 -5.34
N GLY A 10 -10.28 3.40 -4.36
CA GLY A 10 -11.63 2.82 -4.25
C GLY A 10 -11.87 1.53 -5.04
N ALA A 11 -10.97 1.10 -5.94
CA ALA A 11 -11.11 -0.13 -6.72
C ALA A 11 -11.08 -1.43 -5.90
N GLY A 12 -10.72 -1.36 -4.62
CA GLY A 12 -10.68 -2.54 -3.73
C GLY A 12 -9.33 -3.22 -3.65
N LYS A 13 -8.24 -2.62 -4.16
CA LYS A 13 -6.87 -3.18 -4.09
C LYS A 13 -6.50 -3.67 -2.70
N GLY A 14 -6.63 -2.81 -1.69
CA GLY A 14 -6.29 -3.18 -0.31
C GLY A 14 -7.13 -4.35 0.23
N THR A 15 -8.42 -4.43 -0.11
CA THR A 15 -9.29 -5.55 0.26
C THR A 15 -8.84 -6.86 -0.37
N GLN A 16 -8.48 -6.83 -1.66
CA GLN A 16 -7.99 -8.02 -2.35
C GLN A 16 -6.58 -8.41 -1.88
N ALA A 17 -5.71 -7.42 -1.64
CA ALA A 17 -4.40 -7.67 -1.03
C ALA A 17 -4.53 -8.36 0.32
N GLN A 18 -5.44 -7.90 1.18
CA GLN A 18 -5.64 -8.50 2.51
C GLN A 18 -6.12 -9.96 2.41
N ARG A 19 -7.02 -10.28 1.47
CA ARG A 19 -7.42 -11.67 1.20
C ARG A 19 -6.25 -12.55 0.76
N LEU A 20 -5.36 -12.03 -0.10
CA LEU A 20 -4.17 -12.75 -0.54
C LEU A 20 -3.19 -12.97 0.63
N VAL A 21 -3.04 -12.00 1.52
CA VAL A 21 -2.27 -12.15 2.75
C VAL A 21 -2.83 -13.28 3.62
N GLU A 22 -4.15 -13.28 3.86
CA GLU A 22 -4.82 -14.26 4.71
C GLU A 22 -4.78 -15.68 4.14
N HIS A 23 -4.99 -15.83 2.82
CA HIS A 23 -5.09 -17.15 2.19
C HIS A 23 -3.77 -17.73 1.70
N HIS A 24 -2.78 -16.88 1.39
CA HIS A 24 -1.53 -17.31 0.77
C HIS A 24 -0.28 -16.92 1.54
N GLY A 25 -0.41 -16.29 2.71
CA GLY A 25 0.73 -15.86 3.53
C GLY A 25 1.62 -14.81 2.85
N MET A 26 1.09 -14.10 1.85
CA MET A 26 1.82 -13.03 1.16
C MET A 26 1.96 -11.80 2.05
N ARG A 27 2.92 -10.93 1.76
CA ARG A 27 3.08 -9.65 2.46
C ARG A 27 2.65 -8.50 1.56
N GLN A 28 1.71 -7.68 2.06
CA GLN A 28 1.30 -6.47 1.39
C GLN A 28 2.30 -5.34 1.66
N LEU A 29 2.80 -4.73 0.58
CA LEU A 29 3.66 -3.56 0.57
C LEU A 29 2.84 -2.37 0.04
N SER A 30 2.07 -1.74 0.93
CA SER A 30 1.30 -0.53 0.63
C SER A 30 2.18 0.69 0.87
N THR A 31 2.55 1.40 -0.18
CA THR A 31 3.44 2.58 -0.06
C THR A 31 2.88 3.66 0.85
N GLY A 32 1.56 3.85 0.84
CA GLY A 32 0.90 4.80 1.74
C GLY A 32 1.01 4.39 3.21
N ASP A 33 0.84 3.10 3.54
CA ASP A 33 0.93 2.60 4.91
C ASP A 33 2.39 2.59 5.39
N MET A 34 3.32 2.23 4.51
CA MET A 34 4.75 2.24 4.79
C MET A 34 5.24 3.66 5.13
N LEU A 35 4.85 4.67 4.35
CA LEU A 35 5.16 6.07 4.63
C LEU A 35 4.57 6.52 5.96
N ARG A 36 3.30 6.25 6.22
CA ARG A 36 2.66 6.57 7.51
C ARG A 36 3.34 5.86 8.68
N GLY A 37 3.69 4.60 8.51
CA GLY A 37 4.42 3.81 9.51
C GLY A 37 5.81 4.38 9.79
N ALA A 38 6.57 4.72 8.76
CA ALA A 38 7.91 5.33 8.88
C ALA A 38 7.86 6.68 9.59
N VAL A 39 6.85 7.52 9.28
CA VAL A 39 6.61 8.81 9.95
C VAL A 39 6.27 8.60 11.43
N ALA A 40 5.37 7.67 11.73
CA ALA A 40 4.96 7.37 13.11
C ALA A 40 6.13 6.82 13.94
N ALA A 41 6.96 5.97 13.36
CA ALA A 41 8.15 5.40 13.99
C ALA A 41 9.35 6.37 14.03
N ARG A 42 9.22 7.56 13.46
CA ARG A 42 10.29 8.58 13.37
C ARG A 42 11.60 8.04 12.80
N THR A 43 11.53 7.14 11.84
CA THR A 43 12.74 6.67 11.14
C THR A 43 13.39 7.82 10.36
N PRO A 44 14.70 7.76 10.02
CA PRO A 44 15.35 8.79 9.21
C PRO A 44 14.61 9.08 7.89
N ILE A 45 14.09 8.04 7.24
CA ILE A 45 13.27 8.15 6.03
C ILE A 45 11.91 8.79 6.36
N GLY A 46 11.28 8.38 7.48
CA GLY A 46 10.00 8.91 7.93
C GLY A 46 10.05 10.40 8.28
N ILE A 47 11.14 10.87 8.88
CA ILE A 47 11.34 12.32 9.17
C ILE A 47 11.39 13.10 7.87
N LYS A 48 12.19 12.67 6.88
CA LYS A 48 12.28 13.31 5.56
C LYS A 48 10.94 13.29 4.82
N ALA A 49 10.26 12.15 4.83
CA ALA A 49 8.95 12.02 4.21
C ALA A 49 7.93 12.97 4.85
N LYS A 50 7.93 13.10 6.18
CA LYS A 50 7.04 14.02 6.90
C LYS A 50 7.27 15.46 6.50
N GLU A 51 8.52 15.93 6.43
CA GLU A 51 8.87 17.30 6.02
C GLU A 51 8.34 17.63 4.62
N ILE A 52 8.42 16.67 3.68
CA ILE A 52 7.91 16.83 2.32
C ILE A 52 6.37 16.86 2.32
N MET A 53 5.74 15.94 3.04
CA MET A 53 4.28 15.86 3.15
C MET A 53 3.67 17.09 3.84
N ASP A 54 4.32 17.64 4.88
CA ASP A 54 3.87 18.84 5.59
C ASP A 54 3.90 20.10 4.68
N ARG A 55 4.74 20.10 3.63
CA ARG A 55 4.73 21.13 2.58
C ARG A 55 3.70 20.89 1.48
N GLY A 56 2.95 19.78 1.54
CA GLY A 56 2.01 19.38 0.49
C GLY A 56 2.68 18.83 -0.77
N GLU A 57 3.96 18.49 -0.72
CA GLU A 57 4.72 17.95 -1.82
C GLU A 57 4.59 16.42 -1.88
N LEU A 58 4.81 15.85 -3.08
CA LEU A 58 4.87 14.40 -3.24
C LEU A 58 6.23 13.89 -2.77
N VAL A 59 6.20 12.80 -2.02
CA VAL A 59 7.41 12.08 -1.61
C VAL A 59 8.14 11.54 -2.84
N SER A 60 9.45 11.76 -2.92
CA SER A 60 10.22 11.38 -4.11
C SER A 60 10.27 9.85 -4.32
N ASP A 61 10.46 9.45 -5.58
CA ASP A 61 10.52 8.04 -5.99
C ASP A 61 11.66 7.30 -5.29
N GLU A 62 12.77 7.98 -5.00
CA GLU A 62 13.91 7.40 -4.28
C GLU A 62 13.55 7.01 -2.84
N ILE A 63 12.77 7.84 -2.16
CA ILE A 63 12.31 7.55 -0.78
C ILE A 63 11.36 6.34 -0.80
N VAL A 64 10.42 6.31 -1.74
CA VAL A 64 9.48 5.20 -1.86
C VAL A 64 10.20 3.90 -2.20
N SER A 65 11.13 3.94 -3.16
CA SER A 65 11.95 2.80 -3.55
C SER A 65 12.82 2.28 -2.41
N ALA A 66 13.41 3.18 -1.61
CA ALA A 66 14.20 2.81 -0.44
C ALA A 66 13.35 2.13 0.66
N LEU A 67 12.11 2.54 0.84
CA LEU A 67 11.18 1.86 1.76
C LEU A 67 10.86 0.43 1.27
N ILE A 68 10.60 0.26 -0.03
CA ILE A 68 10.34 -1.05 -0.62
C ILE A 68 11.57 -1.96 -0.51
N ASP A 69 12.77 -1.45 -0.81
CA ASP A 69 14.02 -2.21 -0.67
C ASP A 69 14.25 -2.68 0.78
N ALA A 70 13.99 -1.80 1.76
CA ALA A 70 14.10 -2.14 3.18
C ALA A 70 13.08 -3.22 3.61
N GLU A 71 11.83 -3.12 3.15
CA GLU A 71 10.80 -4.12 3.45
C GLU A 71 11.11 -5.48 2.80
N LEU A 72 11.55 -5.50 1.55
CA LEU A 72 11.97 -6.73 0.88
C LEU A 72 13.18 -7.37 1.55
N SER A 73 14.12 -6.57 2.05
CA SER A 73 15.28 -7.04 2.84
C SER A 73 14.85 -7.71 4.15
N ALA A 74 13.77 -7.23 4.77
CA ALA A 74 13.23 -7.79 6.01
C ALA A 74 12.31 -9.00 5.80
N MET A 75 11.94 -9.30 4.55
CA MET A 75 11.07 -10.43 4.21
C MET A 75 11.88 -11.70 3.99
N GLY A 76 11.34 -12.85 4.44
CA GLY A 76 11.86 -14.16 4.05
C GLY A 76 11.79 -14.39 2.54
N GLU A 77 12.76 -15.11 1.99
CA GLU A 77 12.87 -15.36 0.54
C GLU A 77 11.63 -16.05 -0.04
N ASP A 78 11.00 -16.92 0.73
CA ASP A 78 9.82 -17.70 0.33
C ASP A 78 8.49 -16.91 0.43
N VAL A 79 8.50 -15.75 1.09
CA VAL A 79 7.29 -14.92 1.27
C VAL A 79 7.03 -14.11 0.01
N GLY A 80 5.84 -14.26 -0.58
CA GLY A 80 5.41 -13.48 -1.73
C GLY A 80 5.08 -12.03 -1.36
N ALA A 81 5.35 -11.08 -2.28
CA ALA A 81 5.04 -9.67 -2.10
C ALA A 81 3.85 -9.22 -2.95
N ILE A 82 3.01 -8.35 -2.38
CA ILE A 82 1.92 -7.66 -3.06
C ILE A 82 2.23 -6.17 -3.03
N PHE A 83 2.55 -5.58 -4.18
CA PHE A 83 2.77 -4.15 -4.30
C PHE A 83 1.44 -3.44 -4.51
N ASP A 84 1.04 -2.61 -3.53
CA ASP A 84 -0.21 -1.84 -3.55
C ASP A 84 0.11 -0.34 -3.62
N GLY A 85 -0.27 0.28 -4.73
CA GLY A 85 -0.01 1.70 -4.99
C GLY A 85 1.42 2.02 -5.43
N TYR A 86 2.17 1.02 -5.91
CA TYR A 86 3.49 1.14 -6.50
C TYR A 86 3.70 -0.03 -7.48
N PRO A 87 4.33 0.20 -8.67
CA PRO A 87 4.75 1.50 -9.22
C PRO A 87 3.57 2.33 -9.74
N ARG A 88 3.78 3.66 -9.88
CA ARG A 88 2.80 4.58 -10.47
C ARG A 88 3.33 5.27 -11.72
N THR A 89 4.61 5.15 -11.99
CA THR A 89 5.31 5.69 -13.17
C THR A 89 6.18 4.63 -13.80
N ALA A 90 6.56 4.82 -15.07
CA ALA A 90 7.50 3.93 -15.76
C ALA A 90 8.85 3.88 -15.03
N GLN A 91 9.33 5.02 -14.55
CA GLN A 91 10.58 5.10 -13.79
C GLN A 91 10.53 4.27 -12.50
N GLN A 92 9.43 4.34 -11.76
CA GLN A 92 9.23 3.48 -10.58
C GLN A 92 9.18 1.99 -10.95
N ALA A 93 8.61 1.63 -12.11
CA ALA A 93 8.59 0.25 -12.58
C ALA A 93 10.00 -0.28 -12.85
N GLU A 94 10.84 0.50 -13.53
CA GLU A 94 12.24 0.16 -13.77
C GLU A 94 13.03 0.03 -12.45
N GLN A 95 12.80 0.92 -11.50
CA GLN A 95 13.40 0.82 -10.16
C GLN A 95 12.96 -0.44 -9.43
N LEU A 96 11.67 -0.81 -9.50
CA LEU A 96 11.15 -2.03 -8.88
C LEU A 96 11.81 -3.28 -9.48
N ASP A 97 11.98 -3.34 -10.80
CA ASP A 97 12.67 -4.46 -11.45
C ASP A 97 14.10 -4.60 -10.95
N GLY A 98 14.82 -3.48 -10.82
CA GLY A 98 16.17 -3.46 -10.24
C GLY A 98 16.20 -3.93 -8.78
N ILE A 99 15.26 -3.46 -7.96
CA ILE A 99 15.14 -3.87 -6.54
C ILE A 99 14.83 -5.36 -6.44
N LEU A 100 13.84 -5.86 -7.19
CA LEU A 100 13.50 -7.28 -7.20
C LEU A 100 14.69 -8.14 -7.61
N GLY A 101 15.42 -7.74 -8.68
CA GLY A 101 16.63 -8.44 -9.13
C GLY A 101 17.72 -8.49 -8.06
N LYS A 102 17.94 -7.39 -7.32
CA LYS A 102 18.89 -7.33 -6.19
C LYS A 102 18.57 -8.35 -5.10
N HIS A 103 17.28 -8.63 -4.86
CA HIS A 103 16.81 -9.62 -3.89
C HIS A 103 16.61 -11.02 -4.47
N GLY A 104 17.08 -11.31 -5.69
CA GLY A 104 16.86 -12.60 -6.34
C GLY A 104 15.40 -12.91 -6.65
N ARG A 105 14.55 -11.88 -6.70
CA ARG A 105 13.11 -11.96 -6.95
C ARG A 105 12.78 -11.50 -8.36
N ARG A 106 11.59 -11.84 -8.82
CA ARG A 106 11.04 -11.33 -10.08
C ARG A 106 9.57 -10.97 -9.89
N LEU A 107 9.06 -10.10 -10.74
CA LEU A 107 7.63 -9.85 -10.86
C LEU A 107 6.96 -11.01 -11.59
N ASP A 108 5.93 -11.60 -10.99
CA ASP A 108 5.22 -12.73 -11.58
C ASP A 108 3.95 -12.30 -12.31
N LYS A 109 3.20 -11.36 -11.75
CA LYS A 109 1.92 -10.88 -12.34
C LYS A 109 1.67 -9.41 -12.01
N VAL A 110 0.96 -8.75 -12.93
CA VAL A 110 0.31 -7.46 -12.73
C VAL A 110 -1.19 -7.69 -12.88
N ILE A 111 -1.95 -7.26 -11.89
CA ILE A 111 -3.41 -7.41 -11.85
C ILE A 111 -4.01 -6.01 -11.77
N GLU A 112 -4.78 -5.64 -12.78
CA GLU A 112 -5.52 -4.39 -12.81
C GLU A 112 -6.98 -4.62 -12.38
N LEU A 113 -7.44 -3.80 -11.44
CA LEU A 113 -8.82 -3.79 -10.99
C LEU A 113 -9.54 -2.64 -11.71
N GLU A 114 -10.36 -2.99 -12.67
CA GLU A 114 -11.26 -2.06 -13.36
C GLU A 114 -12.57 -1.95 -12.59
N VAL A 115 -13.06 -0.74 -12.39
CA VAL A 115 -14.32 -0.46 -11.70
C VAL A 115 -15.00 0.69 -12.42
N ASP A 116 -16.31 0.60 -12.55
CA ASP A 116 -17.16 1.65 -13.09
C ASP A 116 -17.01 2.97 -12.32
N GLU A 117 -17.02 4.11 -13.01
CA GLU A 117 -16.76 5.43 -12.42
C GLU A 117 -17.80 5.79 -11.36
N ASP A 118 -19.08 5.52 -11.60
CA ASP A 118 -20.16 5.83 -10.65
C ASP A 118 -19.98 5.01 -9.36
N GLU A 119 -19.61 3.74 -9.50
CA GLU A 119 -19.31 2.87 -8.36
C GLU A 119 -18.06 3.34 -7.60
N LEU A 120 -17.04 3.84 -8.31
CA LEU A 120 -15.84 4.42 -7.69
C LEU A 120 -16.17 5.64 -6.84
N VAL A 121 -17.02 6.54 -7.34
CA VAL A 121 -17.46 7.73 -6.58
C VAL A 121 -18.12 7.30 -5.28
N ARG A 122 -19.05 6.34 -5.32
CA ARG A 122 -19.70 5.80 -4.13
C ARG A 122 -18.71 5.24 -3.13
N ARG A 123 -17.72 4.47 -3.59
CA ARG A 123 -16.68 3.86 -2.73
C ARG A 123 -15.68 4.85 -2.16
N ILE A 124 -15.48 5.99 -2.82
CA ILE A 124 -14.56 7.02 -2.33
C ILE A 124 -15.24 7.91 -1.29
N VAL A 125 -16.47 8.37 -1.58
CA VAL A 125 -17.19 9.32 -0.75
C VAL A 125 -17.49 8.76 0.65
N GLY A 126 -17.87 7.50 0.75
CA GLY A 126 -18.18 6.84 2.03
C GLY A 126 -16.96 6.34 2.81
N ARG A 127 -15.73 6.54 2.31
CA ARG A 127 -14.52 6.01 2.94
C ARG A 127 -14.06 6.91 4.10
N PHE A 128 -13.80 6.28 5.24
CA PHE A 128 -13.17 6.92 6.39
C PHE A 128 -12.13 6.01 7.03
N SER A 129 -11.31 6.56 7.90
CA SER A 129 -10.24 5.81 8.57
C SER A 129 -10.24 6.10 10.07
N CYS A 130 -9.86 5.11 10.85
CA CYS A 130 -9.65 5.31 12.27
C CYS A 130 -8.50 6.31 12.50
N ALA A 131 -8.78 7.39 13.26
CA ALA A 131 -7.79 8.43 13.55
C ALA A 131 -6.58 7.90 14.36
N LYS A 132 -6.75 6.79 15.11
CA LYS A 132 -5.70 6.24 15.97
C LYS A 132 -4.78 5.26 15.23
N CYS A 133 -5.33 4.31 14.46
CA CYS A 133 -4.54 3.23 13.86
C CYS A 133 -4.57 3.18 12.34
N GLY A 134 -5.33 4.08 11.67
CA GLY A 134 -5.42 4.13 10.22
C GLY A 134 -6.30 3.03 9.58
N GLU A 135 -6.93 2.15 10.38
CA GLU A 135 -7.82 1.11 9.84
C GLU A 135 -8.91 1.74 8.97
N GLY A 136 -9.06 1.22 7.74
CA GLY A 136 -10.00 1.76 6.76
C GLY A 136 -11.39 1.18 6.91
N TYR A 137 -12.39 2.04 6.86
CA TYR A 137 -13.81 1.73 6.89
C TYR A 137 -14.56 2.39 5.74
N HIS A 138 -15.80 2.01 5.57
CA HIS A 138 -16.74 2.61 4.65
C HIS A 138 -18.13 2.62 5.28
N ASP A 139 -18.87 3.69 5.10
CA ASP A 139 -20.20 3.87 5.67
C ASP A 139 -21.23 2.83 5.19
N GLU A 140 -21.05 2.28 3.98
CA GLU A 140 -21.93 1.26 3.39
C GLU A 140 -21.23 -0.11 3.32
N PHE A 141 -19.97 -0.21 2.82
CA PHE A 141 -19.35 -1.48 2.44
C PHE A 141 -18.49 -2.13 3.52
N LYS A 142 -18.02 -1.37 4.50
CA LYS A 142 -17.19 -1.88 5.61
C LYS A 142 -17.43 -1.05 6.86
N GLN A 143 -18.54 -1.24 7.50
CA GLN A 143 -18.84 -0.59 8.77
C GLN A 143 -18.08 -1.23 9.94
N PRO A 144 -17.69 -0.47 10.97
CA PRO A 144 -17.19 -1.05 12.22
C PRO A 144 -18.31 -1.85 12.90
N ARG A 145 -17.96 -2.91 13.62
CA ARG A 145 -18.92 -3.77 14.35
C ARG A 145 -19.78 -2.99 15.34
N ALA A 146 -19.20 -1.99 15.97
CA ALA A 146 -19.90 -1.06 16.82
C ALA A 146 -19.71 0.37 16.30
N ALA A 147 -20.80 1.13 16.13
CA ALA A 147 -20.75 2.49 15.63
C ALA A 147 -19.78 3.35 16.46
N GLY A 148 -18.91 4.09 15.77
CA GLY A 148 -17.92 4.97 16.39
C GLY A 148 -16.74 4.27 17.07
N THR A 149 -16.64 2.94 17.02
CA THR A 149 -15.57 2.17 17.66
C THR A 149 -14.76 1.39 16.61
N CYS A 150 -13.44 1.57 16.61
CA CYS A 150 -12.57 0.83 15.70
C CYS A 150 -12.43 -0.64 16.11
N ASP A 151 -12.61 -1.57 15.16
CA ASP A 151 -12.50 -3.02 15.39
C ASP A 151 -11.07 -3.47 15.70
N ARG A 152 -10.05 -2.66 15.32
CA ARG A 152 -8.64 -3.00 15.45
C ARG A 152 -7.99 -2.44 16.72
N CYS A 153 -8.40 -1.30 17.21
CA CYS A 153 -7.76 -0.64 18.34
C CYS A 153 -8.73 -0.07 19.36
#